data_c960e792cb86501e1432b4e726c2ff93
#
_entry.id   c960e792cb86501e1432b4e726c2ff93
#
_cell.length_a   1.000
_cell.length_b   1.000
_cell.length_c   1.000
_cell.angle_alpha   90.00
_cell.angle_beta   90.00
_cell.angle_gamma   90.00
#
_symmetry.space_group_name_H-M   'P 1'
#
loop_
_entity.id
_entity.type
_entity.pdbx_description
1 polymer ?
#
loop_
_entity_poly.entity_id
_entity_poly.type
_entity_poly.pdbx_seq_one_letter_code
_entity_poly.pdbx_strand_id
1 'polypeptide(L)'
;MNAFAREFSYWKSHFSLCDIFSDELSYSLLFNNIRPDRVDQAMSTVGMACLPNYFLLVQVDNYQKISQSLEPTREYFQKAIVINLIRKQLEALNLSGFAANILNTERVICFIALDHERHPDTKAFFAEFVALVQKAVHSRTPYTLSVAISEECRTLEQYPSAYQKVLHQLNESFYSGIGAYIDRSSVGKAPVQLSLAPIYPKFMAAVSQNDLRRINTLIEEMFSIFTQSRILPQQVRVDIVRLIRSLEEYGFQCGVPEDEILALSKHSIDGVLSEPFLNLVQENFSSFCYQLSTSLERHNADQSYQFKTPMECYISEHFAEPLRLGDVAHVFGFSEGHLSVIFKQNFDQTFSEYLLAYRLERGKELLVSTGISVGEIAFQVGFNSNSYFCTAFKKREGLSPKRYREQHAPSNFCKKSVDE
;
A
#
# COMPACT_ATOMS: atom_id res chain seq x y z
N MET A 1 32.99 7.64 -1.39
CA MET A 1 33.23 7.24 0.02
C MET A 1 34.28 8.08 0.76
N ASN A 2 35.44 8.42 0.17
CA ASN A 2 36.49 9.17 0.89
C ASN A 2 36.21 10.65 1.21
N ALA A 3 35.42 11.36 0.42
CA ALA A 3 35.09 12.78 0.67
C ALA A 3 34.09 12.92 1.84
N PHE A 4 33.09 12.07 1.89
CA PHE A 4 32.09 12.00 2.94
C PHE A 4 32.71 11.66 4.31
N ALA A 5 33.63 10.72 4.36
CA ALA A 5 34.34 10.35 5.59
C ALA A 5 35.26 11.48 6.11
N ARG A 6 35.85 12.30 5.24
CA ARG A 6 36.66 13.48 5.63
C ARG A 6 35.80 14.61 6.17
N GLU A 7 34.66 14.90 5.54
CA GLU A 7 33.73 15.89 6.06
C GLU A 7 33.13 15.44 7.41
N PHE A 8 32.80 14.17 7.56
CA PHE A 8 32.30 13.61 8.84
C PHE A 8 33.31 13.78 9.99
N SER A 9 34.60 13.55 9.75
CA SER A 9 35.66 13.75 10.76
C SER A 9 35.84 15.23 11.13
N TYR A 10 35.73 16.12 10.15
CA TYR A 10 35.78 17.57 10.36
C TYR A 10 34.61 18.06 11.24
N TRP A 11 33.41 17.53 11.02
CA TRP A 11 32.18 17.94 11.76
C TRP A 11 32.15 17.47 13.21
N LYS A 12 32.65 16.28 13.50
CA LYS A 12 32.74 15.76 14.85
C LYS A 12 33.56 16.67 15.79
N SER A 13 34.46 17.47 15.23
CA SER A 13 35.31 18.42 15.97
C SER A 13 34.77 19.86 15.98
N HIS A 14 33.70 20.20 15.23
CA HIS A 14 33.25 21.60 15.01
C HIS A 14 31.78 21.85 15.37
N PHE A 15 31.10 20.91 16.05
CA PHE A 15 29.77 21.16 16.59
C PHE A 15 29.86 22.21 17.68
N SER A 16 29.31 23.38 17.44
CA SER A 16 29.44 24.54 18.29
C SER A 16 28.18 24.80 19.15
N LEU A 17 28.33 25.53 20.25
CA LEU A 17 27.18 26.07 21.02
C LEU A 17 26.21 26.87 20.14
N CYS A 18 26.72 27.53 19.08
CA CYS A 18 25.89 28.24 18.10
C CYS A 18 24.90 27.35 17.40
N ASP A 19 25.18 26.06 17.16
CA ASP A 19 24.26 25.14 16.52
C ASP A 19 23.08 24.82 17.42
N ILE A 20 23.32 24.60 18.71
CA ILE A 20 22.26 24.38 19.71
C ILE A 20 21.38 25.63 19.85
N PHE A 21 21.98 26.81 19.87
CA PHE A 21 21.24 28.08 19.90
C PHE A 21 20.40 28.29 18.65
N SER A 22 20.92 27.95 17.49
CA SER A 22 20.18 28.05 16.23
C SER A 22 18.96 27.13 16.23
N ASP A 23 19.10 25.89 16.71
CA ASP A 23 18.01 24.92 16.81
C ASP A 23 16.93 25.40 17.81
N GLU A 24 17.31 25.85 19.00
CA GLU A 24 16.40 26.38 20.03
C GLU A 24 15.69 27.65 19.56
N LEU A 25 16.43 28.57 18.93
CA LEU A 25 15.87 29.80 18.39
C LEU A 25 14.86 29.53 17.26
N SER A 26 15.19 28.59 16.35
CA SER A 26 14.27 28.21 15.29
C SER A 26 12.94 27.71 15.86
N TYR A 27 13.01 26.86 16.87
CA TYR A 27 11.83 26.34 17.56
C TYR A 27 11.04 27.47 18.25
N SER A 28 11.73 28.39 18.92
CA SER A 28 11.12 29.53 19.62
C SER A 28 10.40 30.48 18.66
N LEU A 29 10.94 30.71 17.45
CA LEU A 29 10.30 31.49 16.41
C LEU A 29 9.06 30.77 15.85
N LEU A 30 9.19 29.50 15.49
CA LEU A 30 8.11 28.74 14.84
C LEU A 30 6.88 28.53 15.73
N PHE A 31 7.08 28.48 17.05
CA PHE A 31 6.02 28.25 18.03
C PHE A 31 5.67 29.45 18.88
N ASN A 32 6.23 30.62 18.55
CA ASN A 32 6.01 31.89 19.27
C ASN A 32 6.31 31.81 20.79
N ASN A 33 7.41 31.14 21.14
CA ASN A 33 7.84 30.93 22.51
C ASN A 33 8.91 31.93 22.97
N ILE A 34 9.24 32.93 22.14
CA ILE A 34 10.22 33.97 22.46
C ILE A 34 9.51 35.23 22.99
N ARG A 35 10.06 35.83 24.06
CA ARG A 35 9.56 37.13 24.54
C ARG A 35 9.98 38.23 23.58
N PRO A 36 9.08 39.16 23.21
CA PRO A 36 9.39 40.24 22.30
C PRO A 36 10.61 41.09 22.69
N ASP A 37 10.79 41.33 23.99
CA ASP A 37 11.91 42.09 24.54
C ASP A 37 13.29 41.38 24.44
N ARG A 38 13.33 40.10 24.13
CA ARG A 38 14.56 39.31 23.97
C ARG A 38 14.89 38.95 22.54
N VAL A 39 14.06 39.33 21.56
CA VAL A 39 14.23 38.98 20.14
C VAL A 39 15.57 39.49 19.61
N ASP A 40 15.90 40.77 19.80
CA ASP A 40 17.12 41.38 19.28
C ASP A 40 18.38 40.71 19.87
N GLN A 41 18.35 40.37 21.17
CA GLN A 41 19.43 39.61 21.79
C GLN A 41 19.57 38.22 21.21
N ALA A 42 18.45 37.53 20.99
CA ALA A 42 18.46 36.20 20.41
C ALA A 42 18.95 36.21 18.94
N MET A 43 18.53 37.22 18.15
CA MET A 43 19.00 37.39 16.77
C MET A 43 20.52 37.65 16.73
N SER A 44 21.03 38.51 17.61
CA SER A 44 22.47 38.79 17.66
C SER A 44 23.31 37.54 17.98
N THR A 45 22.78 36.58 18.74
CA THR A 45 23.47 35.32 19.06
C THR A 45 23.74 34.45 17.84
N VAL A 46 22.86 34.51 16.81
CA VAL A 46 23.01 33.81 15.54
C VAL A 46 23.59 34.71 14.43
N GLY A 47 24.10 35.90 14.78
CA GLY A 47 24.75 36.84 13.87
C GLY A 47 23.78 37.62 12.98
N MET A 48 22.51 37.75 13.38
CA MET A 48 21.51 38.53 12.64
C MET A 48 21.25 39.90 13.32
N ALA A 49 21.08 40.94 12.51
CA ALA A 49 20.78 42.31 12.97
C ALA A 49 19.27 42.59 13.09
N CYS A 50 18.41 41.74 12.47
CA CYS A 50 16.96 41.91 12.46
C CYS A 50 16.26 40.54 12.35
N LEU A 51 14.95 40.55 12.59
CA LEU A 51 14.10 39.38 12.34
C LEU A 51 14.19 38.94 10.87
N PRO A 52 14.34 37.64 10.57
CA PRO A 52 14.24 37.11 9.22
C PRO A 52 12.83 37.30 8.68
N ASN A 53 12.69 37.80 7.45
CA ASN A 53 11.38 37.98 6.83
C ASN A 53 10.92 36.78 6.01
N TYR A 54 11.80 35.81 5.78
CA TYR A 54 11.48 34.53 5.11
C TYR A 54 12.13 33.37 5.83
N PHE A 55 11.52 32.20 5.68
CA PHE A 55 12.20 30.95 5.96
C PHE A 55 11.88 29.88 4.88
N LEU A 56 12.82 29.00 4.69
CA LEU A 56 12.72 27.83 3.81
C LEU A 56 12.67 26.58 4.69
N LEU A 57 11.68 25.74 4.47
CA LEU A 57 11.63 24.41 5.05
C LEU A 57 12.21 23.43 4.05
N VAL A 58 13.30 22.78 4.42
CA VAL A 58 14.09 21.88 3.59
C VAL A 58 13.88 20.46 4.08
N GLN A 59 13.33 19.61 3.26
CA GLN A 59 13.21 18.16 3.52
C GLN A 59 14.34 17.42 2.81
N VAL A 60 15.01 16.53 3.54
CA VAL A 60 15.97 15.60 2.96
C VAL A 60 15.20 14.37 2.48
N ASP A 61 15.00 14.26 1.16
CA ASP A 61 14.01 13.35 0.56
C ASP A 61 14.27 11.87 0.82
N ASN A 62 15.52 11.45 0.84
CA ASN A 62 15.93 10.06 1.00
C ASN A 62 16.60 9.79 2.37
N TYR A 63 16.31 10.62 3.35
CA TYR A 63 16.94 10.59 4.66
C TYR A 63 16.75 9.24 5.38
N GLN A 64 15.55 8.74 5.47
CA GLN A 64 15.25 7.50 6.19
C GLN A 64 15.94 6.28 5.53
N LYS A 65 15.95 6.22 4.20
CA LYS A 65 16.58 5.12 3.46
C LYS A 65 18.10 5.06 3.69
N ILE A 66 18.72 6.23 3.83
CA ILE A 66 20.17 6.33 4.08
C ILE A 66 20.46 6.15 5.57
N SER A 67 19.62 6.69 6.47
CA SER A 67 19.82 6.63 7.91
C SER A 67 19.70 5.20 8.47
N GLN A 68 18.77 4.38 7.95
CA GLN A 68 18.61 2.97 8.35
C GLN A 68 19.88 2.12 8.13
N SER A 69 20.75 2.53 7.21
CA SER A 69 22.02 1.86 6.94
C SER A 69 23.17 2.34 7.83
N LEU A 70 22.94 3.29 8.74
CA LEU A 70 23.97 3.97 9.53
C LEU A 70 23.71 3.84 11.03
N GLU A 71 24.81 3.93 11.83
CA GLU A 71 24.70 3.97 13.28
C GLU A 71 23.96 5.25 13.76
N PRO A 72 23.21 5.20 14.89
CA PRO A 72 22.41 6.33 15.40
C PRO A 72 23.21 7.62 15.62
N THR A 73 24.48 7.51 16.01
CA THR A 73 25.38 8.66 16.15
C THR A 73 25.70 9.35 14.83
N ARG A 74 25.62 8.63 13.70
CA ARG A 74 25.83 9.19 12.37
C ARG A 74 24.59 9.89 11.83
N GLU A 75 23.41 9.51 12.27
CA GLU A 75 22.14 10.10 11.85
C GLU A 75 22.07 11.60 12.14
N TYR A 76 22.45 12.00 13.36
CA TYR A 76 22.48 13.42 13.77
C TYR A 76 23.42 14.27 12.88
N PHE A 77 24.58 13.71 12.51
CA PHE A 77 25.58 14.44 11.73
C PHE A 77 25.22 14.63 10.26
N GLN A 78 24.29 13.85 9.73
CA GLN A 78 23.90 13.95 8.32
C GLN A 78 23.20 15.27 8.01
N LYS A 79 22.25 15.68 8.88
CA LYS A 79 21.59 16.99 8.75
C LYS A 79 22.57 18.15 8.98
N ALA A 80 23.55 17.98 9.85
CA ALA A 80 24.58 18.98 10.07
C ALA A 80 25.38 19.30 8.80
N ILE A 81 25.63 18.31 7.93
CA ILE A 81 26.28 18.53 6.62
C ILE A 81 25.39 19.40 5.74
N VAL A 82 24.09 19.11 5.66
CA VAL A 82 23.13 19.90 4.87
C VAL A 82 23.05 21.34 5.42
N ILE A 83 22.93 21.51 6.73
CA ILE A 83 22.90 22.82 7.41
C ILE A 83 24.12 23.64 7.05
N ASN A 84 25.32 23.03 7.10
CA ASN A 84 26.54 23.74 6.77
C ASN A 84 26.63 24.15 5.28
N LEU A 85 26.19 23.26 4.40
CA LEU A 85 26.17 23.60 2.97
C LEU A 85 25.21 24.76 2.70
N ILE A 86 24.07 24.84 3.40
CA ILE A 86 23.17 25.99 3.34
C ILE A 86 23.86 27.25 3.87
N ARG A 87 24.52 27.20 5.04
CA ARG A 87 25.26 28.34 5.62
C ARG A 87 26.34 28.86 4.67
N LYS A 88 27.11 27.97 4.03
CA LYS A 88 28.10 28.37 3.03
C LYS A 88 27.48 29.09 1.83
N GLN A 89 26.26 28.73 1.42
CA GLN A 89 25.57 29.46 0.36
C GLN A 89 25.09 30.84 0.84
N LEU A 90 24.59 30.95 2.08
CA LEU A 90 24.24 32.25 2.66
C LEU A 90 25.46 33.19 2.72
N GLU A 91 26.60 32.67 3.17
CA GLU A 91 27.86 33.42 3.23
C GLU A 91 28.35 33.85 1.82
N ALA A 92 28.35 32.92 0.85
CA ALA A 92 28.78 33.17 -0.50
C ALA A 92 27.96 34.26 -1.22
N LEU A 93 26.69 34.38 -0.88
CA LEU A 93 25.76 35.38 -1.39
C LEU A 93 25.65 36.63 -0.51
N ASN A 94 26.41 36.69 0.59
CA ASN A 94 26.38 37.77 1.58
C ASN A 94 24.95 38.03 2.11
N LEU A 95 24.23 36.96 2.38
CA LEU A 95 22.85 36.99 2.91
C LEU A 95 22.86 36.89 4.44
N SER A 96 22.07 37.73 5.10
CA SER A 96 21.82 37.63 6.53
C SER A 96 20.81 36.50 6.78
N GLY A 97 21.25 35.45 7.46
CA GLY A 97 20.41 34.30 7.75
C GLY A 97 21.12 33.21 8.55
N PHE A 98 20.37 32.25 9.03
CA PHE A 98 20.91 31.07 9.70
C PHE A 98 20.12 29.82 9.30
N ALA A 99 20.76 28.65 9.43
CA ALA A 99 20.12 27.37 9.24
C ALA A 99 20.21 26.53 10.50
N ALA A 100 19.14 25.78 10.79
CA ALA A 100 18.94 25.01 11.99
C ALA A 100 18.29 23.67 11.71
N ASN A 101 18.47 22.72 12.63
CA ASN A 101 17.84 21.42 12.56
C ASN A 101 16.42 21.46 13.17
N ILE A 102 15.48 20.74 12.58
CA ILE A 102 14.19 20.46 13.22
C ILE A 102 14.27 19.06 13.82
N LEU A 103 14.25 19.01 15.15
CA LEU A 103 14.43 17.79 15.93
C LEU A 103 13.37 16.74 15.58
N ASN A 104 13.77 15.47 15.61
CA ASN A 104 12.91 14.30 15.34
C ASN A 104 12.22 14.30 13.97
N THR A 105 12.80 14.98 13.00
CA THR A 105 12.31 14.98 11.61
C THR A 105 13.48 14.88 10.64
N GLU A 106 13.20 14.57 9.37
CA GLU A 106 14.16 14.65 8.26
C GLU A 106 14.35 16.06 7.71
N ARG A 107 13.97 17.10 8.46
CA ARG A 107 13.89 18.48 8.01
C ARG A 107 14.94 19.38 8.61
N VAL A 108 15.31 20.36 7.83
CA VAL A 108 16.16 21.50 8.19
C VAL A 108 15.40 22.77 7.86
N ILE A 109 15.61 23.83 8.62
CA ILE A 109 15.03 25.13 8.35
C ILE A 109 16.13 26.15 8.08
N CYS A 110 15.90 27.05 7.14
CA CYS A 110 16.79 28.16 6.83
C CYS A 110 16.01 29.47 6.92
N PHE A 111 16.40 30.35 7.83
CA PHE A 111 15.85 31.70 7.99
C PHE A 111 16.70 32.70 7.23
N ILE A 112 16.06 33.66 6.55
CA ILE A 112 16.73 34.67 5.72
C ILE A 112 16.08 36.03 5.97
N ALA A 113 16.89 37.05 6.21
CA ALA A 113 16.48 38.45 6.15
C ALA A 113 16.81 38.99 4.76
N LEU A 114 15.81 39.00 3.88
CA LEU A 114 15.96 39.44 2.51
C LEU A 114 15.73 40.94 2.36
N ASP A 115 16.66 41.61 1.74
CA ASP A 115 16.54 43.03 1.37
C ASP A 115 15.83 43.16 0.00
N HIS A 116 14.62 43.69 0.03
CA HIS A 116 13.81 43.86 -1.18
C HIS A 116 14.35 44.88 -2.16
N GLU A 117 15.14 45.84 -1.69
CA GLU A 117 15.76 46.83 -2.60
C GLU A 117 16.84 46.15 -3.47
N ARG A 118 17.59 45.22 -2.88
CA ARG A 118 18.60 44.42 -3.58
C ARG A 118 18.01 43.27 -4.40
N HIS A 119 16.89 42.72 -3.96
CA HIS A 119 16.25 41.55 -4.56
C HIS A 119 14.76 41.82 -4.84
N PRO A 120 14.43 42.65 -5.86
CA PRO A 120 13.05 43.03 -6.14
C PRO A 120 12.19 41.85 -6.63
N ASP A 121 12.78 40.90 -7.35
CA ASP A 121 12.11 39.66 -7.72
C ASP A 121 12.44 38.53 -6.71
N THR A 122 11.70 38.53 -5.63
CA THR A 122 11.84 37.58 -4.56
C THR A 122 11.67 36.13 -5.05
N LYS A 123 10.77 35.89 -6.02
CA LYS A 123 10.49 34.56 -6.54
C LYS A 123 11.68 34.01 -7.34
N ALA A 124 12.21 34.79 -8.26
CA ALA A 124 13.38 34.39 -9.03
C ALA A 124 14.60 34.19 -8.12
N PHE A 125 14.80 35.09 -7.14
CA PHE A 125 15.88 34.96 -6.15
C PHE A 125 15.84 33.62 -5.40
N PHE A 126 14.68 33.24 -4.83
CA PHE A 126 14.60 32.01 -4.09
C PHE A 126 14.70 30.76 -4.97
N ALA A 127 14.20 30.81 -6.19
CA ALA A 127 14.38 29.71 -7.15
C ALA A 127 15.88 29.47 -7.43
N GLU A 128 16.66 30.55 -7.65
CA GLU A 128 18.09 30.45 -7.86
C GLU A 128 18.84 29.97 -6.59
N PHE A 129 18.52 30.55 -5.44
CA PHE A 129 19.11 30.17 -4.15
C PHE A 129 18.90 28.67 -3.86
N VAL A 130 17.66 28.18 -4.03
CA VAL A 130 17.33 26.77 -3.81
C VAL A 130 18.09 25.86 -4.78
N ALA A 131 18.18 26.24 -6.06
CA ALA A 131 18.95 25.49 -7.06
C ALA A 131 20.44 25.40 -6.70
N LEU A 132 21.03 26.48 -6.19
CA LEU A 132 22.42 26.48 -5.69
C LEU A 132 22.61 25.56 -4.48
N VAL A 133 21.69 25.60 -3.52
CA VAL A 133 21.72 24.72 -2.33
C VAL A 133 21.58 23.26 -2.75
N GLN A 134 20.59 22.94 -3.59
CA GLN A 134 20.37 21.57 -4.09
C GLN A 134 21.60 21.04 -4.83
N LYS A 135 22.19 21.83 -5.70
CA LYS A 135 23.43 21.50 -6.42
C LYS A 135 24.60 21.26 -5.45
N ALA A 136 24.76 22.13 -4.45
CA ALA A 136 25.84 22.02 -3.46
C ALA A 136 25.71 20.74 -2.62
N VAL A 137 24.48 20.37 -2.24
CA VAL A 137 24.20 19.15 -1.47
C VAL A 137 24.36 17.91 -2.34
N HIS A 138 23.79 17.89 -3.53
CA HIS A 138 23.86 16.72 -4.42
C HIS A 138 25.30 16.41 -4.88
N SER A 139 26.16 17.44 -5.04
CA SER A 139 27.55 17.24 -5.44
C SER A 139 28.45 16.64 -4.35
N ARG A 140 28.04 16.70 -3.07
CA ARG A 140 28.87 16.32 -1.92
C ARG A 140 28.26 15.23 -1.05
N THR A 141 26.98 14.95 -1.22
CA THR A 141 26.23 13.98 -0.42
C THR A 141 25.32 13.16 -1.33
N PRO A 142 24.83 11.99 -0.88
CA PRO A 142 23.85 11.20 -1.61
C PRO A 142 22.41 11.76 -1.44
N TYR A 143 22.26 12.94 -0.80
CA TYR A 143 20.95 13.51 -0.50
C TYR A 143 20.38 14.32 -1.65
N THR A 144 19.06 14.28 -1.76
CA THR A 144 18.25 15.23 -2.52
C THR A 144 17.39 16.04 -1.55
N LEU A 145 17.03 17.26 -1.96
CA LEU A 145 16.30 18.20 -1.11
C LEU A 145 15.04 18.68 -1.81
N SER A 146 13.91 18.52 -1.14
CA SER A 146 12.67 19.23 -1.47
C SER A 146 12.53 20.47 -0.58
N VAL A 147 12.20 21.60 -1.15
CA VAL A 147 12.22 22.90 -0.46
C VAL A 147 10.93 23.65 -0.67
N ALA A 148 10.30 24.07 0.42
CA ALA A 148 9.16 24.97 0.41
C ALA A 148 9.50 26.29 1.11
N ILE A 149 8.97 27.40 0.59
CA ILE A 149 9.28 28.76 1.08
C ILE A 149 8.05 29.37 1.77
N SER A 150 8.31 30.11 2.87
CA SER A 150 7.27 30.84 3.59
C SER A 150 6.76 32.07 2.84
N GLU A 151 5.62 32.55 3.30
CA GLU A 151 5.21 33.93 3.07
C GLU A 151 6.17 34.87 3.79
N GLU A 152 6.18 36.16 3.38
CA GLU A 152 6.90 37.19 4.11
C GLU A 152 6.33 37.31 5.53
N CYS A 153 7.19 37.12 6.52
CA CYS A 153 6.86 37.28 7.95
C CYS A 153 7.44 38.63 8.43
N ARG A 154 6.58 39.52 8.86
CA ARG A 154 6.97 40.85 9.35
C ARG A 154 6.92 40.96 10.87
N THR A 155 6.18 40.06 11.51
CA THR A 155 6.03 40.01 12.97
C THR A 155 6.18 38.62 13.50
N LEU A 156 6.49 38.44 14.78
CA LEU A 156 6.68 37.14 15.44
C LEU A 156 5.43 36.26 15.38
N GLU A 157 4.25 36.86 15.48
CA GLU A 157 2.96 36.15 15.50
C GLU A 157 2.65 35.44 14.17
N GLN A 158 3.33 35.84 13.08
CA GLN A 158 3.12 35.27 11.76
C GLN A 158 3.83 33.94 11.54
N TYR A 159 4.93 33.67 12.25
CA TYR A 159 5.75 32.47 12.02
C TYR A 159 4.97 31.15 12.24
N PRO A 160 4.18 30.97 13.32
CA PRO A 160 3.47 29.70 13.52
C PRO A 160 2.51 29.39 12.38
N SER A 161 1.73 30.39 11.92
CA SER A 161 0.79 30.20 10.82
C SER A 161 1.50 29.97 9.49
N ALA A 162 2.58 30.70 9.22
CA ALA A 162 3.41 30.52 8.03
C ALA A 162 4.05 29.12 8.02
N TYR A 163 4.52 28.64 9.18
CA TYR A 163 5.10 27.30 9.30
C TYR A 163 4.10 26.20 8.96
N GLN A 164 2.86 26.28 9.45
CA GLN A 164 1.81 25.32 9.13
C GLN A 164 1.49 25.31 7.62
N LYS A 165 1.46 26.48 6.98
CA LYS A 165 1.26 26.61 5.53
C LYS A 165 2.41 25.97 4.76
N VAL A 166 3.67 26.23 5.16
CA VAL A 166 4.86 25.66 4.51
C VAL A 166 4.94 24.15 4.69
N LEU A 167 4.56 23.63 5.85
CA LEU A 167 4.45 22.20 6.09
C LEU A 167 3.44 21.56 5.14
N HIS A 168 2.29 22.20 4.96
CA HIS A 168 1.27 21.72 4.03
C HIS A 168 1.77 21.78 2.57
N GLN A 169 2.45 22.87 2.18
CA GLN A 169 3.06 23.00 0.86
C GLN A 169 4.11 21.91 0.61
N LEU A 170 4.93 21.58 1.60
CA LEU A 170 5.96 20.56 1.47
C LEU A 170 5.37 19.16 1.19
N ASN A 171 4.11 18.89 1.58
CA ASN A 171 3.42 17.67 1.19
C ASN A 171 3.27 17.52 -0.33
N GLU A 172 3.34 18.62 -1.11
CA GLU A 172 3.31 18.56 -2.58
C GLU A 172 4.54 17.86 -3.15
N SER A 173 5.68 17.84 -2.43
CA SER A 173 6.87 17.08 -2.86
C SER A 173 6.57 15.59 -3.02
N PHE A 174 5.66 15.05 -2.20
CA PHE A 174 5.22 13.67 -2.29
C PHE A 174 4.67 13.31 -3.68
N TYR A 175 4.02 14.29 -4.34
CA TYR A 175 3.45 14.13 -5.68
C TYR A 175 4.37 14.61 -6.80
N SER A 176 5.23 15.57 -6.50
CA SER A 176 6.11 16.21 -7.50
C SER A 176 7.43 15.44 -7.72
N GLY A 177 7.79 14.57 -6.76
CA GLY A 177 9.00 13.76 -6.83
C GLY A 177 10.25 14.47 -6.30
N ILE A 178 11.39 13.90 -6.63
CA ILE A 178 12.72 14.24 -6.09
C ILE A 178 13.12 15.69 -6.41
N GLY A 179 13.61 16.39 -5.39
CA GLY A 179 14.23 17.71 -5.56
C GLY A 179 13.22 18.82 -5.89
N ALA A 180 11.98 18.70 -5.42
CA ALA A 180 10.94 19.68 -5.70
C ALA A 180 11.24 21.04 -5.04
N TYR A 181 11.16 22.13 -5.83
CA TYR A 181 11.02 23.48 -5.31
C TYR A 181 9.54 23.87 -5.35
N ILE A 182 8.97 24.17 -4.21
CA ILE A 182 7.54 24.42 -4.04
C ILE A 182 7.35 25.89 -3.67
N ASP A 183 6.91 26.68 -4.64
CA ASP A 183 6.53 28.05 -4.41
C ASP A 183 5.01 28.15 -4.07
N ARG A 184 4.56 29.34 -3.68
CA ARG A 184 3.16 29.65 -3.33
C ARG A 184 2.14 29.30 -4.42
N SER A 185 2.53 29.40 -5.70
CA SER A 185 1.65 29.14 -6.83
C SER A 185 1.38 27.66 -7.07
N SER A 186 2.19 26.81 -6.45
CA SER A 186 2.14 25.34 -6.59
C SER A 186 1.13 24.66 -5.66
N VAL A 187 0.52 25.39 -4.71
CA VAL A 187 -0.38 24.82 -3.72
C VAL A 187 -1.73 24.48 -4.37
N GLY A 188 -1.99 23.20 -4.52
CA GLY A 188 -3.24 22.65 -5.01
C GLY A 188 -4.44 22.94 -4.10
N LYS A 189 -5.60 22.46 -4.50
CA LYS A 189 -6.86 22.54 -3.74
C LYS A 189 -6.68 21.87 -2.37
N ALA A 190 -7.49 22.30 -1.39
CA ALA A 190 -7.53 21.67 -0.07
C ALA A 190 -7.70 20.14 -0.21
N PRO A 191 -6.99 19.33 0.60
CA PRO A 191 -7.05 17.88 0.50
C PRO A 191 -8.48 17.40 0.70
N VAL A 192 -8.93 16.53 -0.21
CA VAL A 192 -10.26 15.92 -0.14
C VAL A 192 -10.14 14.61 0.62
N GLN A 193 -11.06 14.37 1.55
CA GLN A 193 -11.17 13.08 2.21
C GLN A 193 -11.84 12.11 1.22
N LEU A 194 -11.05 11.18 0.67
CA LEU A 194 -11.54 10.19 -0.27
C LEU A 194 -11.60 8.83 0.42
N SER A 195 -12.59 8.03 0.05
CA SER A 195 -12.72 6.65 0.50
C SER A 195 -12.38 5.70 -0.63
N LEU A 196 -11.50 4.73 -0.38
CA LEU A 196 -11.21 3.62 -1.31
C LEU A 196 -12.30 2.53 -1.29
N ALA A 197 -13.37 2.71 -0.51
CA ALA A 197 -14.43 1.72 -0.38
C ALA A 197 -15.01 1.20 -1.72
N PRO A 198 -15.14 2.02 -2.80
CA PRO A 198 -15.61 1.52 -4.08
C PRO A 198 -14.59 0.67 -4.86
N ILE A 199 -13.28 0.86 -4.61
CA ILE A 199 -12.19 0.18 -5.33
C ILE A 199 -11.88 -1.16 -4.65
N TYR A 200 -11.95 -1.21 -3.34
CA TYR A 200 -11.59 -2.36 -2.52
C TYR A 200 -12.22 -3.69 -2.98
N PRO A 201 -13.54 -3.81 -3.19
CA PRO A 201 -14.15 -5.07 -3.63
C PRO A 201 -13.67 -5.50 -5.02
N LYS A 202 -13.47 -4.54 -5.93
CA LYS A 202 -12.96 -4.81 -7.29
C LYS A 202 -11.53 -5.32 -7.25
N PHE A 203 -10.72 -4.74 -6.37
CA PHE A 203 -9.33 -5.12 -6.16
C PHE A 203 -9.22 -6.53 -5.60
N MET A 204 -9.98 -6.86 -4.55
CA MET A 204 -10.02 -8.20 -3.97
C MET A 204 -10.53 -9.24 -4.97
N ALA A 205 -11.52 -8.91 -5.80
CA ALA A 205 -11.99 -9.79 -6.87
C ALA A 205 -10.91 -10.05 -7.93
N ALA A 206 -10.13 -9.04 -8.31
CA ALA A 206 -9.03 -9.21 -9.26
C ALA A 206 -7.91 -10.10 -8.68
N VAL A 207 -7.58 -9.91 -7.40
CA VAL A 207 -6.58 -10.74 -6.68
C VAL A 207 -7.06 -12.19 -6.57
N SER A 208 -8.33 -12.42 -6.23
CA SER A 208 -8.88 -13.77 -6.12
C SER A 208 -8.91 -14.54 -7.44
N GLN A 209 -8.96 -13.83 -8.57
CA GLN A 209 -8.88 -14.39 -9.92
C GLN A 209 -7.45 -14.44 -10.45
N ASN A 210 -6.48 -13.96 -9.69
CA ASN A 210 -5.09 -13.78 -10.09
C ASN A 210 -4.92 -13.01 -11.42
N ASP A 211 -5.81 -12.04 -11.66
CA ASP A 211 -5.78 -11.21 -12.87
C ASP A 211 -4.81 -10.03 -12.69
N LEU A 212 -3.53 -10.29 -12.97
CA LEU A 212 -2.45 -9.28 -12.86
C LEU A 212 -2.71 -8.03 -13.71
N ARG A 213 -3.34 -8.17 -14.87
CA ARG A 213 -3.66 -7.01 -15.73
C ARG A 213 -4.69 -6.12 -15.04
N ARG A 214 -5.73 -6.73 -14.48
CA ARG A 214 -6.78 -6.00 -13.75
C ARG A 214 -6.25 -5.38 -12.47
N ILE A 215 -5.39 -6.09 -11.73
CA ILE A 215 -4.71 -5.58 -10.53
C ILE A 215 -3.92 -4.31 -10.87
N ASN A 216 -3.08 -4.35 -11.91
CA ASN A 216 -2.29 -3.20 -12.33
C ASN A 216 -3.17 -2.02 -12.76
N THR A 217 -4.24 -2.25 -13.52
CA THR A 217 -5.19 -1.20 -13.90
C THR A 217 -5.81 -0.53 -12.67
N LEU A 218 -6.22 -1.31 -11.68
CA LEU A 218 -6.81 -0.78 -10.43
C LEU A 218 -5.80 -0.03 -9.57
N ILE A 219 -4.53 -0.45 -9.57
CA ILE A 219 -3.44 0.31 -8.92
C ILE A 219 -3.28 1.67 -9.61
N GLU A 220 -3.21 1.71 -10.94
CA GLU A 220 -3.10 2.95 -11.70
C GLU A 220 -4.30 3.89 -11.45
N GLU A 221 -5.54 3.36 -11.47
CA GLU A 221 -6.75 4.11 -11.15
C GLU A 221 -6.66 4.73 -9.74
N MET A 222 -6.28 3.93 -8.73
CA MET A 222 -6.18 4.36 -7.34
C MET A 222 -5.11 5.45 -7.16
N PHE A 223 -3.93 5.28 -7.71
CA PHE A 223 -2.84 6.25 -7.61
C PHE A 223 -3.10 7.52 -8.42
N SER A 224 -3.82 7.42 -9.53
CA SER A 224 -4.33 8.57 -10.27
C SER A 224 -5.30 9.40 -9.42
N ILE A 225 -6.21 8.75 -8.68
CA ILE A 225 -7.13 9.42 -7.76
C ILE A 225 -6.35 10.13 -6.64
N PHE A 226 -5.35 9.47 -6.04
CA PHE A 226 -4.48 10.10 -5.04
C PHE A 226 -3.80 11.37 -5.57
N THR A 227 -3.26 11.29 -6.79
CA THR A 227 -2.61 12.42 -7.46
C THR A 227 -3.57 13.57 -7.76
N GLN A 228 -4.75 13.28 -8.30
CA GLN A 228 -5.73 14.29 -8.68
C GLN A 228 -6.37 14.97 -7.46
N SER A 229 -6.64 14.20 -6.41
CA SER A 229 -7.30 14.67 -5.19
C SER A 229 -6.33 15.25 -4.16
N ARG A 230 -5.01 15.15 -4.38
CA ARG A 230 -3.98 15.64 -3.44
C ARG A 230 -4.23 15.22 -1.99
N ILE A 231 -4.55 13.94 -1.80
CA ILE A 231 -4.80 13.37 -0.47
C ILE A 231 -3.53 13.52 0.39
N LEU A 232 -3.69 13.74 1.69
CA LEU A 232 -2.53 13.84 2.58
C LEU A 232 -1.64 12.59 2.47
N PRO A 233 -0.30 12.73 2.33
CA PRO A 233 0.62 11.59 2.20
C PRO A 233 0.44 10.53 3.28
N GLN A 234 0.15 10.94 4.53
CA GLN A 234 -0.12 10.03 5.64
C GLN A 234 -1.38 9.19 5.41
N GLN A 235 -2.44 9.80 4.85
CA GLN A 235 -3.67 9.08 4.55
C GLN A 235 -3.45 8.05 3.43
N VAL A 236 -2.70 8.42 2.38
CA VAL A 236 -2.31 7.47 1.32
C VAL A 236 -1.59 6.26 1.91
N ARG A 237 -0.60 6.49 2.79
CA ARG A 237 0.14 5.40 3.45
C ARG A 237 -0.77 4.50 4.29
N VAL A 238 -1.66 5.09 5.08
CA VAL A 238 -2.63 4.33 5.90
C VAL A 238 -3.53 3.47 5.02
N ASP A 239 -4.02 4.00 3.91
CA ASP A 239 -4.93 3.28 3.02
C ASP A 239 -4.21 2.13 2.30
N ILE A 240 -2.97 2.33 1.84
CA ILE A 240 -2.16 1.26 1.24
C ILE A 240 -1.79 0.19 2.27
N VAL A 241 -1.40 0.56 3.49
CA VAL A 241 -1.12 -0.42 4.56
C VAL A 241 -2.34 -1.26 4.89
N ARG A 242 -3.53 -0.67 4.92
CA ARG A 242 -4.79 -1.42 5.11
C ARG A 242 -5.03 -2.44 3.99
N LEU A 243 -4.77 -2.05 2.73
CA LEU A 243 -4.85 -2.97 1.61
C LEU A 243 -3.86 -4.12 1.74
N ILE A 244 -2.60 -3.84 2.08
CA ILE A 244 -1.57 -4.87 2.30
C ILE A 244 -2.01 -5.85 3.38
N ARG A 245 -2.56 -5.36 4.51
CA ARG A 245 -3.06 -6.21 5.60
C ARG A 245 -4.23 -7.09 5.18
N SER A 246 -5.15 -6.56 4.38
CA SER A 246 -6.25 -7.37 3.84
C SER A 246 -5.78 -8.43 2.85
N LEU A 247 -4.75 -8.13 2.07
CA LEU A 247 -4.14 -9.07 1.13
C LEU A 247 -3.29 -10.12 1.86
N GLU A 248 -2.63 -9.75 2.95
CA GLU A 248 -1.94 -10.67 3.86
C GLU A 248 -2.94 -11.71 4.42
N GLU A 249 -4.06 -11.24 4.98
CA GLU A 249 -5.13 -12.11 5.48
C GLU A 249 -5.65 -13.04 4.38
N TYR A 250 -5.88 -12.52 3.18
CA TYR A 250 -6.28 -13.32 2.04
C TYR A 250 -5.22 -14.38 1.68
N GLY A 251 -3.94 -14.02 1.69
CA GLY A 251 -2.83 -14.96 1.45
C GLY A 251 -2.81 -16.12 2.45
N PHE A 252 -3.04 -15.84 3.74
CA PHE A 252 -3.21 -16.89 4.77
C PHE A 252 -4.37 -17.81 4.45
N GLN A 253 -5.54 -17.25 4.12
CA GLN A 253 -6.73 -18.02 3.78
C GLN A 253 -6.51 -18.91 2.55
N CYS A 254 -5.63 -18.49 1.64
CA CYS A 254 -5.23 -19.25 0.45
C CYS A 254 -4.09 -20.24 0.71
N GLY A 255 -3.62 -20.39 1.96
CA GLY A 255 -2.62 -21.38 2.33
C GLY A 255 -1.18 -21.01 2.00
N VAL A 256 -0.89 -19.72 1.74
CA VAL A 256 0.50 -19.25 1.68
C VAL A 256 1.12 -19.38 3.08
N PRO A 257 2.34 -19.93 3.23
CA PRO A 257 2.99 -20.08 4.53
C PRO A 257 3.10 -18.77 5.30
N GLU A 258 2.91 -18.84 6.61
CA GLU A 258 2.86 -17.67 7.50
C GLU A 258 4.15 -16.83 7.44
N ASP A 259 5.29 -17.48 7.46
CA ASP A 259 6.60 -16.85 7.39
C ASP A 259 6.82 -16.14 6.05
N GLU A 260 6.38 -16.72 4.94
CA GLU A 260 6.48 -16.13 3.60
C GLU A 260 5.61 -14.87 3.50
N ILE A 261 4.32 -14.96 3.85
CA ILE A 261 3.40 -13.83 3.69
C ILE A 261 3.72 -12.69 4.66
N LEU A 262 4.12 -12.99 5.91
CA LEU A 262 4.54 -11.98 6.87
C LEU A 262 5.83 -11.27 6.44
N ALA A 263 6.79 -11.99 5.84
CA ALA A 263 8.00 -11.37 5.31
C ALA A 263 7.69 -10.41 4.16
N LEU A 264 6.82 -10.81 3.22
CA LEU A 264 6.38 -9.99 2.10
C LEU A 264 5.64 -8.73 2.57
N SER A 265 4.67 -8.88 3.46
CA SER A 265 3.85 -7.76 3.95
C SER A 265 4.67 -6.79 4.79
N LYS A 266 5.54 -7.28 5.66
CA LYS A 266 6.44 -6.45 6.48
C LYS A 266 7.35 -5.62 5.59
N HIS A 267 8.03 -6.24 4.62
CA HIS A 267 8.93 -5.53 3.70
C HIS A 267 8.19 -4.42 2.94
N SER A 268 6.98 -4.72 2.45
CA SER A 268 6.19 -3.74 1.71
C SER A 268 5.67 -2.61 2.62
N ILE A 269 5.20 -2.92 3.83
CA ILE A 269 4.74 -1.91 4.78
C ILE A 269 5.89 -0.97 5.16
N ASP A 270 7.07 -1.51 5.48
CA ASP A 270 8.26 -0.71 5.80
C ASP A 270 8.61 0.21 4.62
N GLY A 271 8.54 -0.28 3.38
CA GLY A 271 8.73 0.52 2.18
C GLY A 271 7.65 1.61 2.02
N VAL A 272 6.36 1.28 2.11
CA VAL A 272 5.27 2.27 2.02
C VAL A 272 5.40 3.39 3.04
N LEU A 273 5.85 3.07 4.25
CA LEU A 273 6.03 4.05 5.33
C LEU A 273 7.28 4.93 5.15
N SER A 274 8.35 4.38 4.56
CA SER A 274 9.63 5.07 4.41
C SER A 274 9.82 5.79 3.06
N GLU A 275 9.13 5.36 2.00
CA GLU A 275 9.31 5.98 0.68
C GLU A 275 8.78 7.42 0.65
N PRO A 276 9.59 8.39 0.21
CA PRO A 276 9.25 9.81 0.29
C PRO A 276 8.26 10.27 -0.78
N PHE A 277 8.08 9.52 -1.88
CA PHE A 277 7.31 9.92 -3.06
C PHE A 277 6.25 8.90 -3.44
N LEU A 278 5.13 9.41 -4.00
CA LEU A 278 3.98 8.60 -4.38
C LEU A 278 4.30 7.51 -5.39
N ASN A 279 5.13 7.81 -6.40
CA ASN A 279 5.54 6.83 -7.41
C ASN A 279 6.32 5.66 -6.79
N LEU A 280 7.19 5.91 -5.82
CA LEU A 280 7.92 4.86 -5.11
C LEU A 280 7.00 4.01 -4.23
N VAL A 281 6.00 4.64 -3.58
CA VAL A 281 4.94 3.92 -2.86
C VAL A 281 4.15 3.04 -3.82
N GLN A 282 3.83 3.53 -5.03
CA GLN A 282 3.15 2.76 -6.06
C GLN A 282 3.98 1.57 -6.52
N GLU A 283 5.25 1.77 -6.84
CA GLU A 283 6.18 0.71 -7.25
C GLU A 283 6.31 -0.38 -6.18
N ASN A 284 6.46 0.02 -4.91
CA ASN A 284 6.53 -0.89 -3.78
C ASN A 284 5.25 -1.74 -3.65
N PHE A 285 4.08 -1.09 -3.69
CA PHE A 285 2.80 -1.78 -3.59
C PHE A 285 2.54 -2.70 -4.79
N SER A 286 2.89 -2.27 -6.01
CA SER A 286 2.79 -3.10 -7.21
C SER A 286 3.69 -4.34 -7.11
N SER A 287 4.92 -4.18 -6.61
CA SER A 287 5.85 -5.29 -6.37
C SER A 287 5.28 -6.30 -5.36
N PHE A 288 4.67 -5.82 -4.27
CA PHE A 288 4.02 -6.68 -3.30
C PHE A 288 2.87 -7.50 -3.93
N CYS A 289 1.99 -6.84 -4.70
CA CYS A 289 0.88 -7.53 -5.37
C CYS A 289 1.38 -8.59 -6.35
N TYR A 290 2.44 -8.30 -7.10
CA TYR A 290 3.07 -9.26 -8.01
C TYR A 290 3.65 -10.46 -7.26
N GLN A 291 4.40 -10.23 -6.18
CA GLN A 291 5.00 -11.30 -5.37
C GLN A 291 3.93 -12.16 -4.70
N LEU A 292 2.87 -11.54 -4.16
CA LEU A 292 1.73 -12.25 -3.60
C LEU A 292 1.04 -13.12 -4.66
N SER A 293 0.77 -12.57 -5.85
CA SER A 293 0.20 -13.35 -6.97
C SER A 293 1.06 -14.56 -7.34
N THR A 294 2.38 -14.40 -7.39
CA THR A 294 3.31 -15.49 -7.67
C THR A 294 3.29 -16.55 -6.56
N SER A 295 3.23 -16.14 -5.29
CA SER A 295 3.10 -17.06 -4.16
C SER A 295 1.77 -17.81 -4.19
N LEU A 296 0.67 -17.12 -4.47
CA LEU A 296 -0.65 -17.73 -4.63
C LEU A 296 -0.67 -18.77 -5.77
N GLU A 297 -0.07 -18.47 -6.93
CA GLU A 297 0.03 -19.43 -8.05
C GLU A 297 0.82 -20.69 -7.65
N ARG A 298 1.97 -20.51 -7.01
CA ARG A 298 2.82 -21.63 -6.58
C ARG A 298 2.09 -22.54 -5.61
N HIS A 299 1.45 -21.98 -4.58
CA HIS A 299 0.75 -22.77 -3.57
C HIS A 299 -0.56 -23.36 -4.08
N ASN A 300 -1.29 -22.66 -4.94
CA ASN A 300 -2.47 -23.22 -5.61
C ASN A 300 -2.11 -24.38 -6.55
N ALA A 301 -0.99 -24.32 -7.26
CA ALA A 301 -0.54 -25.42 -8.12
C ALA A 301 -0.16 -26.65 -7.30
N ASP A 302 0.58 -26.48 -6.20
CA ASP A 302 0.96 -27.59 -5.30
C ASP A 302 -0.26 -28.19 -4.60
N GLN A 303 -1.18 -27.37 -4.11
CA GLN A 303 -2.42 -27.82 -3.47
C GLN A 303 -3.36 -28.49 -4.49
N SER A 304 -3.46 -27.96 -5.71
CA SER A 304 -4.28 -28.54 -6.78
C SER A 304 -3.98 -30.01 -7.01
N TYR A 305 -2.68 -30.36 -7.04
CA TYR A 305 -2.25 -31.75 -7.27
C TYR A 305 -2.52 -32.65 -6.06
N GLN A 306 -2.42 -32.12 -4.83
CA GLN A 306 -2.59 -32.87 -3.59
C GLN A 306 -4.06 -33.10 -3.21
N PHE A 307 -5.01 -32.25 -3.66
CA PHE A 307 -6.40 -32.26 -3.18
C PHE A 307 -7.43 -32.84 -4.17
N LYS A 308 -7.12 -32.92 -5.46
CA LYS A 308 -8.09 -33.41 -6.43
C LYS A 308 -8.56 -34.83 -6.09
N THR A 309 -7.64 -35.76 -5.94
CA THR A 309 -7.93 -37.17 -5.63
C THR A 309 -8.57 -37.37 -4.26
N PRO A 310 -8.06 -36.79 -3.15
CA PRO A 310 -8.74 -36.86 -1.86
C PRO A 310 -10.16 -36.26 -1.87
N MET A 311 -10.37 -35.16 -2.62
CA MET A 311 -11.66 -34.49 -2.72
C MET A 311 -12.67 -35.33 -3.52
N GLU A 312 -12.23 -35.94 -4.62
CA GLU A 312 -13.03 -36.91 -5.39
C GLU A 312 -13.41 -38.11 -4.50
N CYS A 313 -12.45 -38.62 -3.72
CA CYS A 313 -12.66 -39.73 -2.80
C CYS A 313 -13.71 -39.37 -1.72
N TYR A 314 -13.54 -38.22 -1.07
CA TYR A 314 -14.48 -37.75 -0.04
C TYR A 314 -15.89 -37.51 -0.60
N ILE A 315 -16.02 -36.90 -1.78
CA ILE A 315 -17.33 -36.73 -2.42
C ILE A 315 -17.94 -38.08 -2.79
N SER A 316 -17.15 -39.05 -3.24
CA SER A 316 -17.63 -40.38 -3.60
C SER A 316 -18.16 -41.20 -2.39
N GLU A 317 -17.63 -40.91 -1.20
CA GLU A 317 -18.06 -41.54 0.03
C GLU A 317 -19.30 -40.87 0.67
N HIS A 318 -19.42 -39.54 0.48
CA HIS A 318 -20.43 -38.73 1.19
C HIS A 318 -21.50 -38.09 0.26
N PHE A 319 -21.51 -38.38 -1.04
CA PHE A 319 -22.41 -37.73 -1.99
C PHE A 319 -23.88 -37.86 -1.68
N ALA A 320 -24.28 -38.97 -1.02
CA ALA A 320 -25.67 -39.26 -0.64
C ALA A 320 -26.16 -38.40 0.55
N GLU A 321 -25.23 -37.83 1.31
CA GLU A 321 -25.52 -36.99 2.47
C GLU A 321 -25.85 -35.54 2.07
N PRO A 322 -26.44 -34.72 2.98
CA PRO A 322 -26.65 -33.28 2.74
C PRO A 322 -25.32 -32.53 2.78
N LEU A 323 -24.48 -32.72 1.78
CA LEU A 323 -23.12 -32.19 1.69
C LEU A 323 -23.12 -30.74 1.17
N ARG A 324 -22.52 -29.82 1.92
CA ARG A 324 -22.32 -28.39 1.54
C ARG A 324 -20.84 -28.08 1.39
N LEU A 325 -20.54 -27.05 0.60
CA LEU A 325 -19.16 -26.59 0.38
C LEU A 325 -18.46 -26.25 1.72
N GLY A 326 -19.17 -25.62 2.66
CA GLY A 326 -18.63 -25.30 3.98
C GLY A 326 -18.23 -26.51 4.79
N ASP A 327 -18.99 -27.64 4.70
CA ASP A 327 -18.69 -28.88 5.38
C ASP A 327 -17.40 -29.51 4.83
N VAL A 328 -17.25 -29.52 3.52
CA VAL A 328 -16.04 -30.00 2.83
C VAL A 328 -14.84 -29.10 3.17
N ALA A 329 -15.02 -27.76 3.17
CA ALA A 329 -13.99 -26.81 3.52
C ALA A 329 -13.44 -27.06 4.92
N HIS A 330 -14.33 -27.31 5.89
CA HIS A 330 -13.94 -27.64 7.26
C HIS A 330 -13.10 -28.92 7.35
N VAL A 331 -13.48 -29.97 6.63
CA VAL A 331 -12.74 -31.23 6.61
C VAL A 331 -11.34 -31.09 6.04
N PHE A 332 -11.18 -30.28 5.01
CA PHE A 332 -9.89 -30.04 4.35
C PHE A 332 -9.09 -28.87 4.94
N GLY A 333 -9.58 -28.21 5.99
CA GLY A 333 -8.89 -27.11 6.66
C GLY A 333 -8.89 -25.79 5.88
N PHE A 334 -9.88 -25.59 4.99
CA PHE A 334 -10.02 -24.37 4.19
C PHE A 334 -11.16 -23.47 4.66
N SER A 335 -11.10 -22.19 4.30
CA SER A 335 -12.30 -21.36 4.27
C SER A 335 -13.20 -21.76 3.09
N GLU A 336 -14.51 -21.56 3.21
CA GLU A 336 -15.47 -21.87 2.14
C GLU A 336 -15.15 -21.11 0.85
N GLY A 337 -14.74 -19.83 0.96
CA GLY A 337 -14.34 -19.01 -0.18
C GLY A 337 -13.10 -19.56 -0.89
N HIS A 338 -12.10 -20.00 -0.14
CA HIS A 338 -10.88 -20.58 -0.69
C HIS A 338 -11.16 -21.91 -1.38
N LEU A 339 -11.93 -22.82 -0.72
CA LEU A 339 -12.29 -24.08 -1.34
C LEU A 339 -13.10 -23.88 -2.62
N SER A 340 -13.98 -22.87 -2.69
CA SER A 340 -14.74 -22.54 -3.90
C SER A 340 -13.82 -22.23 -5.08
N VAL A 341 -12.73 -21.48 -4.86
CA VAL A 341 -11.74 -21.13 -5.89
C VAL A 341 -10.95 -22.36 -6.32
N ILE A 342 -10.38 -23.11 -5.36
CA ILE A 342 -9.60 -24.34 -5.64
C ILE A 342 -10.48 -25.36 -6.36
N PHE A 343 -11.73 -25.55 -5.94
CA PHE A 343 -12.62 -26.49 -6.55
C PHE A 343 -12.89 -26.16 -8.00
N LYS A 344 -13.20 -24.88 -8.31
CA LYS A 344 -13.45 -24.43 -9.68
C LYS A 344 -12.22 -24.56 -10.57
N GLN A 345 -11.02 -24.30 -10.04
CA GLN A 345 -9.75 -24.45 -10.76
C GLN A 345 -9.45 -25.93 -11.11
N ASN A 346 -9.79 -26.87 -10.21
CA ASN A 346 -9.47 -28.29 -10.37
C ASN A 346 -10.51 -29.08 -11.16
N PHE A 347 -11.77 -28.64 -11.11
CA PHE A 347 -12.89 -29.37 -11.68
C PHE A 347 -13.61 -28.63 -12.82
N ASP A 348 -13.16 -27.40 -13.18
CA ASP A 348 -13.76 -26.53 -14.20
C ASP A 348 -15.25 -26.22 -13.98
N GLN A 349 -15.78 -26.45 -12.77
CA GLN A 349 -17.17 -26.26 -12.39
C GLN A 349 -17.28 -25.99 -10.89
N THR A 350 -18.42 -25.46 -10.46
CA THR A 350 -18.66 -25.24 -9.02
C THR A 350 -18.89 -26.56 -8.29
N PHE A 351 -18.65 -26.57 -6.98
CA PHE A 351 -18.92 -27.73 -6.13
C PHE A 351 -20.36 -28.24 -6.26
N SER A 352 -21.34 -27.33 -6.29
CA SER A 352 -22.75 -27.70 -6.42
C SER A 352 -23.06 -28.34 -7.79
N GLU A 353 -22.46 -27.86 -8.86
CA GLU A 353 -22.61 -28.44 -10.20
C GLU A 353 -21.95 -29.82 -10.28
N TYR A 354 -20.77 -29.97 -9.69
CA TYR A 354 -20.06 -31.25 -9.64
C TYR A 354 -20.85 -32.30 -8.82
N LEU A 355 -21.29 -31.95 -7.62
CA LEU A 355 -22.06 -32.85 -6.75
C LEU A 355 -23.37 -33.26 -7.43
N LEU A 356 -24.07 -32.31 -8.05
CA LEU A 356 -25.30 -32.62 -8.81
C LEU A 356 -25.01 -33.59 -9.97
N ALA A 357 -23.96 -33.32 -10.72
CA ALA A 357 -23.54 -34.16 -11.82
C ALA A 357 -23.19 -35.59 -11.36
N TYR A 358 -22.45 -35.69 -10.27
CA TYR A 358 -22.06 -36.96 -9.65
C TYR A 358 -23.27 -37.76 -9.17
N ARG A 359 -24.19 -37.13 -8.48
CA ARG A 359 -25.47 -37.74 -8.01
C ARG A 359 -26.33 -38.27 -9.18
N LEU A 360 -26.41 -37.49 -10.29
CA LEU A 360 -27.16 -37.90 -11.45
C LEU A 360 -26.53 -39.11 -12.15
N GLU A 361 -25.19 -39.16 -12.25
CA GLU A 361 -24.49 -40.31 -12.82
C GLU A 361 -24.70 -41.58 -11.97
N ARG A 362 -24.61 -41.48 -10.64
CA ARG A 362 -24.93 -42.60 -9.76
C ARG A 362 -26.41 -43.04 -9.87
N GLY A 363 -27.32 -42.06 -10.00
CA GLY A 363 -28.72 -42.34 -10.24
C GLY A 363 -28.97 -43.08 -11.58
N LYS A 364 -28.22 -42.75 -12.61
CA LYS A 364 -28.25 -43.40 -13.90
C LYS A 364 -27.77 -44.85 -13.85
N GLU A 365 -26.68 -45.09 -13.12
CA GLU A 365 -26.19 -46.47 -12.85
C GLU A 365 -27.25 -47.31 -12.14
N LEU A 366 -27.89 -46.79 -11.07
CA LEU A 366 -28.94 -47.49 -10.34
C LEU A 366 -30.21 -47.75 -11.14
N LEU A 367 -30.57 -46.82 -12.04
CA LEU A 367 -31.72 -47.01 -12.95
C LEU A 367 -31.55 -48.23 -13.87
N VAL A 368 -30.31 -48.49 -14.31
CA VAL A 368 -30.00 -49.58 -15.23
C VAL A 368 -29.70 -50.88 -14.49
N SER A 369 -29.08 -50.82 -13.30
CA SER A 369 -28.61 -52.01 -12.57
C SER A 369 -29.60 -52.54 -11.58
N THR A 370 -30.67 -51.80 -11.21
CA THR A 370 -31.60 -52.19 -10.16
C THR A 370 -33.07 -52.02 -10.58
N GLY A 371 -33.96 -52.76 -9.90
CA GLY A 371 -35.42 -52.67 -10.06
C GLY A 371 -36.10 -51.73 -9.03
N ILE A 372 -35.35 -51.00 -8.21
CA ILE A 372 -35.93 -50.12 -7.18
C ILE A 372 -36.64 -48.93 -7.80
N SER A 373 -37.60 -48.33 -7.05
CA SER A 373 -38.39 -47.21 -7.59
C SER A 373 -37.55 -45.99 -7.86
N VAL A 374 -37.99 -45.15 -8.82
CA VAL A 374 -37.29 -43.87 -9.18
C VAL A 374 -37.21 -42.95 -7.94
N GLY A 375 -38.24 -42.97 -7.07
CA GLY A 375 -38.24 -42.20 -5.84
C GLY A 375 -37.16 -42.67 -4.86
N GLU A 376 -37.04 -44.01 -4.68
CA GLU A 376 -35.99 -44.60 -3.81
C GLU A 376 -34.59 -44.29 -4.33
N ILE A 377 -34.37 -44.37 -5.65
CA ILE A 377 -33.09 -43.97 -6.30
C ILE A 377 -32.78 -42.50 -5.98
N ALA A 378 -33.76 -41.61 -6.15
CA ALA A 378 -33.57 -40.20 -5.86
C ALA A 378 -33.04 -39.95 -4.44
N PHE A 379 -33.64 -40.63 -3.43
CA PHE A 379 -33.19 -40.52 -2.03
C PHE A 379 -31.83 -41.18 -1.79
N GLN A 380 -31.58 -42.36 -2.37
CA GLN A 380 -30.29 -43.05 -2.22
C GLN A 380 -29.11 -42.25 -2.80
N VAL A 381 -29.34 -41.45 -3.84
CA VAL A 381 -28.29 -40.60 -4.41
C VAL A 381 -28.26 -39.17 -3.83
N GLY A 382 -28.98 -38.93 -2.74
CA GLY A 382 -28.87 -37.70 -1.95
C GLY A 382 -29.78 -36.56 -2.42
N PHE A 383 -30.86 -36.83 -3.17
CA PHE A 383 -31.86 -35.80 -3.47
C PHE A 383 -32.93 -35.77 -2.38
N ASN A 384 -33.30 -34.58 -1.92
CA ASN A 384 -34.37 -34.38 -0.93
C ASN A 384 -35.76 -34.45 -1.58
N SER A 385 -35.87 -34.55 -2.90
CA SER A 385 -37.13 -34.56 -3.64
C SER A 385 -37.02 -35.37 -4.94
N ASN A 386 -37.90 -36.34 -5.10
CA ASN A 386 -38.05 -37.10 -6.35
C ASN A 386 -38.37 -36.17 -7.55
N SER A 387 -39.20 -35.15 -7.34
CA SER A 387 -39.53 -34.18 -8.40
C SER A 387 -38.29 -33.44 -8.89
N TYR A 388 -37.41 -33.00 -8.00
CA TYR A 388 -36.19 -32.32 -8.35
C TYR A 388 -35.21 -33.25 -9.09
N PHE A 389 -35.05 -34.48 -8.60
CA PHE A 389 -34.26 -35.51 -9.31
C PHE A 389 -34.74 -35.70 -10.74
N CYS A 390 -36.06 -35.97 -10.94
CA CYS A 390 -36.64 -36.19 -12.25
C CYS A 390 -36.42 -34.99 -13.20
N THR A 391 -36.54 -33.75 -12.68
CA THR A 391 -36.34 -32.55 -13.48
C THR A 391 -34.86 -32.37 -13.87
N ALA A 392 -33.94 -32.51 -12.92
CA ALA A 392 -32.50 -32.40 -13.14
C ALA A 392 -31.99 -33.50 -14.09
N PHE A 393 -32.46 -34.73 -13.90
CA PHE A 393 -32.10 -35.86 -14.74
C PHE A 393 -32.57 -35.63 -16.19
N LYS A 394 -33.85 -35.24 -16.39
CA LYS A 394 -34.37 -34.94 -17.71
C LYS A 394 -33.63 -33.81 -18.41
N LYS A 395 -33.24 -32.79 -17.63
CA LYS A 395 -32.47 -31.64 -18.17
C LYS A 395 -31.09 -32.09 -18.68
N ARG A 396 -30.46 -33.06 -18.02
CA ARG A 396 -29.11 -33.54 -18.36
C ARG A 396 -29.13 -34.62 -19.45
N GLU A 397 -29.99 -35.62 -19.31
CA GLU A 397 -30.00 -36.82 -20.18
C GLU A 397 -31.03 -36.73 -21.33
N GLY A 398 -31.85 -35.67 -21.35
CA GLY A 398 -32.91 -35.50 -22.38
C GLY A 398 -34.15 -36.36 -22.16
N LEU A 399 -34.07 -37.41 -21.32
CA LEU A 399 -35.12 -38.36 -21.03
C LEU A 399 -35.50 -38.35 -19.56
N SER A 400 -36.76 -38.65 -19.25
CA SER A 400 -37.15 -38.90 -17.85
C SER A 400 -36.48 -40.19 -17.28
N PRO A 401 -36.21 -40.28 -15.97
CA PRO A 401 -35.60 -41.46 -15.36
C PRO A 401 -36.35 -42.77 -15.71
N LYS A 402 -37.69 -42.73 -15.75
CA LYS A 402 -38.52 -43.89 -16.14
C LYS A 402 -38.25 -44.30 -17.59
N ARG A 403 -38.27 -43.36 -18.54
CA ARG A 403 -37.98 -43.64 -19.97
C ARG A 403 -36.53 -44.08 -20.17
N TYR A 404 -35.59 -43.53 -19.41
CA TYR A 404 -34.18 -43.92 -19.44
C TYR A 404 -34.02 -45.40 -19.04
N ARG A 405 -34.69 -45.82 -17.95
CA ARG A 405 -34.73 -47.22 -17.49
C ARG A 405 -35.31 -48.11 -18.59
N GLU A 406 -36.46 -47.75 -19.15
CA GLU A 406 -37.13 -48.54 -20.21
C GLU A 406 -36.25 -48.79 -21.42
N GLN A 407 -35.38 -47.86 -21.76
CA GLN A 407 -34.48 -47.96 -22.92
C GLN A 407 -33.17 -48.68 -22.62
N HIS A 408 -32.65 -48.63 -21.43
CA HIS A 408 -31.28 -49.04 -21.13
C HIS A 408 -31.18 -50.17 -20.10
N ALA A 409 -32.23 -50.48 -19.35
CA ALA A 409 -32.20 -51.56 -18.36
C ALA A 409 -32.51 -52.92 -19.01
N PRO A 410 -31.90 -54.03 -18.56
CA PRO A 410 -32.25 -55.37 -18.98
C PRO A 410 -33.73 -55.66 -18.72
N SER A 411 -34.36 -56.43 -19.61
CA SER A 411 -35.82 -56.72 -19.61
C SER A 411 -36.39 -57.26 -18.28
N ASN A 412 -35.56 -57.76 -17.40
CA ASN A 412 -35.94 -58.27 -16.08
C ASN A 412 -36.30 -57.17 -15.06
N PHE A 413 -35.91 -55.90 -15.29
CA PHE A 413 -36.20 -54.78 -14.35
C PHE A 413 -37.37 -53.91 -14.79
N CYS A 414 -37.87 -54.09 -16.06
CA CYS A 414 -39.01 -53.34 -16.59
C CYS A 414 -40.38 -53.81 -16.10
N LYS A 415 -40.49 -54.99 -15.45
CA LYS A 415 -41.78 -55.64 -15.14
C LYS A 415 -42.35 -55.41 -13.75
N LYS A 416 -41.71 -54.60 -12.86
CA LYS A 416 -42.21 -54.38 -11.47
C LYS A 416 -42.91 -53.02 -11.22
N SER A 417 -43.40 -52.31 -12.22
CA SER A 417 -44.13 -51.04 -12.02
C SER A 417 -45.56 -51.06 -12.60
N VAL A 418 -46.25 -52.21 -12.50
CA VAL A 418 -47.71 -52.30 -12.69
C VAL A 418 -48.24 -53.03 -11.50
N ASP A 419 -48.56 -52.28 -10.46
CA ASP A 419 -49.49 -52.47 -9.36
C ASP A 419 -49.03 -51.67 -8.14
N GLU A 420 -49.43 -50.37 -8.06
CA GLU A 420 -49.98 -49.65 -6.94
C GLU A 420 -50.23 -48.19 -7.34
#